data_bf407bd22da5e303f471cc5d88115d9d
#
_entry.id   bf407bd22da5e303f471cc5d88115d9d
#
_cell.length_a   1.000
_cell.length_b   1.000
_cell.length_c   1.000
_cell.angle_alpha   90.00
_cell.angle_beta   90.00
_cell.angle_gamma   90.00
#
_symmetry.space_group_name_H-M   'P 1'
#
loop_
_entity.id
_entity.type
_entity.pdbx_description
1 polymer ?
#
loop_
_entity_poly.entity_id
_entity_poly.type
_entity_poly.pdbx_seq_one_letter_code
_entity_poly.pdbx_strand_id
1 'polypeptide(L)'
;VLRILSATGQELLAADDDTGLGADCRLGLTATEDAEYVIEVGDNKYLAGNRYRLRIGDFPLVTTPYPLGGRLGSTAEYDFAGPATEGLVPQLIRVPGYANSDRLAVAAKYPEGKSSGMATMAVSELPEEVEQEPNDEQSKATRVTMPCAVNGFLQKENDQDYFQFVATKGERL
;
A
#
# COMPACT_ATOMS: atom_id res chain seq x y z
N VAL A 1 -18.04 6.82 2.61
CA VAL A 1 -17.84 8.07 1.83
C VAL A 1 -17.19 9.09 2.72
N LEU A 2 -16.18 9.75 2.19
CA LEU A 2 -15.50 10.88 2.81
C LEU A 2 -15.48 12.03 1.81
N ARG A 3 -15.86 13.24 2.26
CA ARG A 3 -15.78 14.46 1.42
C ARG A 3 -15.09 15.56 2.19
N ILE A 4 -14.36 16.39 1.45
CA ILE A 4 -13.83 17.65 1.95
C ILE A 4 -14.53 18.79 1.20
N LEU A 5 -15.12 19.68 1.97
CA LEU A 5 -15.88 20.81 1.47
C LEU A 5 -15.20 22.12 1.90
N SER A 6 -15.39 23.16 1.13
CA SER A 6 -15.09 24.53 1.55
C SER A 6 -16.05 24.99 2.67
N ALA A 7 -15.75 26.08 3.35
CA ALA A 7 -16.64 26.70 4.32
C ALA A 7 -18.02 27.06 3.75
N THR A 8 -18.13 27.25 2.45
CA THR A 8 -19.38 27.55 1.74
C THR A 8 -20.14 26.30 1.27
N GLY A 9 -19.60 25.11 1.57
CA GLY A 9 -20.22 23.84 1.21
C GLY A 9 -19.90 23.34 -0.20
N GLN A 10 -18.96 23.96 -0.91
CA GLN A 10 -18.51 23.45 -2.19
C GLN A 10 -17.62 22.22 -1.97
N GLU A 11 -17.92 21.13 -2.67
CA GLU A 11 -17.07 19.92 -2.64
C GLU A 11 -15.73 20.19 -3.33
N LEU A 12 -14.65 19.90 -2.61
CA LEU A 12 -13.27 20.02 -3.09
C LEU A 12 -12.70 18.65 -3.48
N LEU A 13 -12.94 17.64 -2.65
CA LEU A 13 -12.50 16.27 -2.86
C LEU A 13 -13.54 15.29 -2.31
N ALA A 14 -13.64 14.12 -2.93
CA ALA A 14 -14.45 13.01 -2.45
C ALA A 14 -13.77 11.66 -2.68
N ALA A 15 -14.03 10.71 -1.78
CA ALA A 15 -13.68 9.29 -1.94
C ALA A 15 -14.80 8.41 -1.37
N ASP A 16 -15.15 7.37 -2.09
CA ASP A 16 -16.14 6.38 -1.65
C ASP A 16 -15.49 5.16 -1.02
N ASP A 17 -14.32 4.76 -1.51
CA ASP A 17 -13.51 3.65 -1.00
C ASP A 17 -12.01 3.89 -1.27
N ASP A 18 -11.18 2.97 -0.80
CA ASP A 18 -9.76 2.90 -1.14
C ASP A 18 -9.41 1.44 -1.38
N THR A 19 -8.86 1.13 -2.55
CA THR A 19 -8.54 -0.25 -2.95
C THR A 19 -7.61 -0.98 -1.98
N GLY A 20 -6.76 -0.25 -1.26
CA GLY A 20 -5.89 -0.79 -0.23
C GLY A 20 -6.56 -1.01 1.13
N LEU A 21 -7.71 -0.38 1.36
CA LEU A 21 -8.47 -0.43 2.62
C LEU A 21 -9.85 -1.10 2.50
N GLY A 22 -10.24 -1.50 1.29
CA GLY A 22 -11.55 -2.07 1.02
C GLY A 22 -12.65 -0.99 0.99
N ALA A 23 -13.64 -1.11 1.88
CA ALA A 23 -14.76 -0.17 1.95
C ALA A 23 -14.45 1.12 2.75
N ASP A 24 -13.27 1.20 3.36
CA ASP A 24 -12.81 2.41 4.05
C ASP A 24 -12.16 3.37 3.05
N CYS A 25 -12.18 4.64 3.37
CA CYS A 25 -11.65 5.68 2.49
C CYS A 25 -10.66 6.60 3.20
N ARG A 26 -9.81 7.24 2.39
CA ARG A 26 -8.87 8.27 2.82
C ARG A 26 -8.76 9.34 1.76
N LEU A 27 -8.49 10.56 2.19
CA LEU A 27 -8.27 11.72 1.33
C LEU A 27 -7.06 12.50 1.82
N GLY A 28 -6.26 13.01 0.88
CA GLY A 28 -5.21 13.98 1.12
C GLY A 28 -5.55 15.31 0.47
N LEU A 29 -5.52 16.39 1.24
CA LEU A 29 -5.68 17.74 0.77
C LEU A 29 -4.47 18.57 1.21
N THR A 30 -3.80 19.22 0.28
CA THR A 30 -2.86 20.29 0.59
C THR A 30 -3.62 21.61 0.59
N ALA A 31 -3.74 22.26 1.74
CA ALA A 31 -4.36 23.58 1.82
C ALA A 31 -3.53 24.59 1.02
N THR A 32 -4.18 25.31 0.11
CA THR A 32 -3.53 26.34 -0.72
C THR A 32 -3.67 27.74 -0.13
N GLU A 33 -4.49 27.89 0.90
CA GLU A 33 -4.73 29.13 1.63
C GLU A 33 -5.20 28.83 3.07
N ASP A 34 -5.11 29.80 3.93
CA ASP A 34 -5.68 29.72 5.29
C ASP A 34 -7.20 29.82 5.19
N ALA A 35 -7.89 28.73 5.40
CA ALA A 35 -9.35 28.63 5.30
C ALA A 35 -9.93 27.60 6.27
N GLU A 36 -11.24 27.69 6.48
CA GLU A 36 -12.00 26.64 7.13
C GLU A 36 -12.43 25.58 6.12
N TYR A 37 -12.23 24.31 6.48
CA TYR A 37 -12.63 23.15 5.68
C TYR A 37 -13.63 22.32 6.48
N VAL A 38 -14.63 21.77 5.81
CA VAL A 38 -15.62 20.89 6.40
C VAL A 38 -15.39 19.47 5.92
N ILE A 39 -15.42 18.51 6.82
CA ILE A 39 -15.33 17.09 6.48
C ILE A 39 -16.71 16.46 6.67
N GLU A 40 -17.23 15.87 5.60
CA GLU A 40 -18.44 15.06 5.61
C GLU A 40 -18.05 13.57 5.62
N VAL A 41 -18.63 12.81 6.56
CA VAL A 41 -18.50 11.35 6.64
C VAL A 41 -19.89 10.75 6.46
N GLY A 42 -20.04 9.87 5.49
CA GLY A 42 -21.28 9.17 5.19
C GLY A 42 -21.07 7.67 4.99
N ASP A 43 -22.11 6.90 5.19
CA ASP A 43 -22.16 5.49 4.81
C ASP A 43 -22.63 5.39 3.34
N ASN A 44 -21.89 4.68 2.49
CA ASN A 44 -22.25 4.52 1.07
C ASN A 44 -23.50 3.67 0.84
N LYS A 45 -23.92 2.91 1.86
CA LYS A 45 -25.13 2.10 1.84
C LYS A 45 -26.29 2.77 2.61
N TYR A 46 -26.07 3.96 3.13
CA TYR A 46 -27.06 4.73 3.92
C TYR A 46 -27.63 3.95 5.11
N LEU A 47 -26.83 3.07 5.72
CA LEU A 47 -27.24 2.26 6.86
C LEU A 47 -27.04 3.01 8.17
N ALA A 48 -27.99 2.86 9.07
CA ALA A 48 -27.91 3.44 10.42
C ALA A 48 -27.10 2.53 11.37
N GLY A 49 -26.51 3.14 12.40
CA GLY A 49 -25.89 2.42 13.51
C GLY A 49 -24.42 2.06 13.31
N ASN A 50 -23.84 2.35 12.16
CA ASN A 50 -22.42 2.15 11.92
C ASN A 50 -21.56 3.12 12.72
N ARG A 51 -20.41 2.63 13.21
CA ARG A 51 -19.43 3.44 13.93
C ARG A 51 -18.24 3.67 13.04
N TYR A 52 -17.67 4.86 13.11
CA TYR A 52 -16.46 5.21 12.38
C TYR A 52 -15.40 5.80 13.31
N ARG A 53 -14.17 5.80 12.85
CA ARG A 53 -13.03 6.50 13.42
C ARG A 53 -12.40 7.35 12.34
N LEU A 54 -12.49 8.68 12.48
CA LEU A 54 -11.85 9.64 11.57
C LEU A 54 -10.51 10.11 12.16
N ARG A 55 -9.48 10.19 11.35
CA ARG A 55 -8.22 10.85 11.65
C ARG A 55 -8.10 12.08 10.77
N ILE A 56 -7.76 13.22 11.37
CA ILE A 56 -7.53 14.48 10.65
C ILE A 56 -6.19 15.02 11.14
N GLY A 57 -5.33 15.44 10.22
CA GLY A 57 -4.05 16.04 10.56
C GLY A 57 -3.01 15.89 9.47
N ASP A 58 -1.85 16.47 9.71
CA ASP A 58 -0.66 16.34 8.89
C ASP A 58 0.07 15.03 9.24
N PHE A 59 -0.19 14.00 8.45
CA PHE A 59 0.48 12.71 8.53
C PHE A 59 0.47 12.04 7.14
N PRO A 60 1.46 11.19 6.84
CA PRO A 60 1.53 10.55 5.53
C PRO A 60 0.35 9.63 5.26
N LEU A 61 -0.08 9.61 4.01
CA LEU A 61 -1.08 8.69 3.51
C LEU A 61 -0.39 7.55 2.75
N VAL A 62 0.29 6.67 3.49
CA VAL A 62 0.87 5.46 2.90
C VAL A 62 -0.23 4.62 2.26
N THR A 63 -0.04 4.28 0.99
CA THR A 63 -0.96 3.44 0.22
C THR A 63 -0.40 2.06 -0.06
N THR A 64 0.93 1.96 -0.22
CA THR A 64 1.59 0.76 -0.73
C THR A 64 2.90 0.54 0.01
N PRO A 65 3.10 -0.62 0.66
CA PRO A 65 4.42 -1.07 1.08
C PRO A 65 5.17 -1.68 -0.10
N TYR A 66 6.49 -1.63 -0.11
CA TYR A 66 7.32 -2.35 -1.06
C TYR A 66 8.51 -3.02 -0.34
N PRO A 67 8.70 -4.33 -0.47
CA PRO A 67 7.93 -5.29 -1.26
C PRO A 67 6.43 -5.32 -0.94
N LEU A 68 5.61 -5.78 -1.90
CA LEU A 68 4.14 -5.84 -1.76
C LEU A 68 3.67 -6.96 -0.85
N GLY A 69 4.59 -7.89 -0.52
CA GLY A 69 4.31 -9.05 0.30
C GLY A 69 5.38 -9.31 1.34
N GLY A 70 5.08 -10.26 2.24
CA GLY A 70 6.00 -10.71 3.27
C GLY A 70 5.80 -12.18 3.64
N ARG A 71 6.92 -12.90 3.78
CA ARG A 71 6.90 -14.28 4.22
C ARG A 71 6.55 -14.38 5.69
N LEU A 72 5.65 -15.27 6.05
CA LEU A 72 5.30 -15.56 7.44
C LEU A 72 6.53 -15.87 8.29
N GLY A 73 6.65 -15.20 9.44
CA GLY A 73 7.76 -15.34 10.38
C GLY A 73 9.04 -14.59 10.00
N SER A 74 9.08 -13.93 8.84
CA SER A 74 10.25 -13.16 8.40
C SER A 74 10.30 -11.77 9.03
N THR A 75 11.46 -11.13 8.87
CA THR A 75 11.65 -9.70 9.10
C THR A 75 12.39 -9.15 7.88
N ALA A 76 11.85 -8.14 7.25
CA ALA A 76 12.44 -7.50 6.10
C ALA A 76 12.27 -5.98 6.16
N GLU A 77 13.04 -5.29 5.35
CA GLU A 77 12.96 -3.85 5.17
C GLU A 77 11.92 -3.53 4.11
N TYR A 78 11.10 -2.53 4.39
CA TYR A 78 10.01 -2.09 3.53
C TYR A 78 10.08 -0.59 3.29
N ASP A 79 9.98 -0.20 2.03
CA ASP A 79 9.67 1.15 1.62
C ASP A 79 8.16 1.39 1.62
N PHE A 80 7.76 2.65 1.60
CA PHE A 80 6.36 3.03 1.56
C PHE A 80 6.11 4.14 0.55
N ALA A 81 5.14 3.93 -0.32
CA ALA A 81 4.66 4.92 -1.26
C ALA A 81 3.28 5.45 -0.88
N GLY A 82 2.97 6.67 -1.34
CA GLY A 82 1.69 7.34 -1.15
C GLY A 82 1.85 8.85 -1.05
N PRO A 83 0.77 9.63 -0.96
CA PRO A 83 0.84 11.06 -0.74
C PRO A 83 1.52 11.42 0.58
N ALA A 84 2.30 12.49 0.56
CA ALA A 84 3.02 13.03 1.71
C ALA A 84 3.94 12.00 2.41
N THR A 85 4.65 11.19 1.61
CA THR A 85 5.62 10.20 2.09
C THR A 85 7.07 10.68 2.00
N GLU A 86 7.29 11.93 1.62
CA GLU A 86 8.61 12.55 1.55
C GLU A 86 9.30 12.48 2.91
N GLY A 87 10.55 12.01 2.91
CA GLY A 87 11.34 11.86 4.14
C GLY A 87 11.05 10.59 4.94
N LEU A 88 10.17 9.70 4.47
CA LEU A 88 10.12 8.34 4.99
C LEU A 88 11.41 7.60 4.63
N VAL A 89 11.90 6.83 5.59
CA VAL A 89 13.01 5.90 5.39
C VAL A 89 12.48 4.47 5.42
N PRO A 90 13.16 3.52 4.76
CA PRO A 90 12.82 2.11 4.83
C PRO A 90 12.70 1.63 6.28
N GLN A 91 11.77 0.74 6.56
CA GLN A 91 11.47 0.29 7.91
C GLN A 91 11.48 -1.23 8.03
N LEU A 92 12.11 -1.73 9.08
CA LEU A 92 12.05 -3.15 9.42
C LEU A 92 10.65 -3.52 9.91
N ILE A 93 10.00 -4.42 9.19
CA ILE A 93 8.71 -4.99 9.58
C ILE A 93 8.90 -6.48 9.86
N ARG A 94 8.44 -6.90 11.03
CA ARG A 94 8.33 -8.30 11.39
C ARG A 94 6.97 -8.84 10.98
N VAL A 95 6.94 -9.75 10.03
CA VAL A 95 5.74 -10.48 9.64
C VAL A 95 5.44 -11.55 10.71
N PRO A 96 4.21 -11.64 11.23
CA PRO A 96 3.86 -12.69 12.18
C PRO A 96 4.13 -14.09 11.61
N GLY A 97 4.52 -15.04 12.46
CA GLY A 97 4.73 -16.44 12.04
C GLY A 97 3.43 -17.18 11.71
N TYR A 98 2.29 -16.57 12.01
CA TYR A 98 0.95 -17.06 11.72
C TYR A 98 0.03 -15.87 11.42
N ALA A 99 -0.80 -16.00 10.41
CA ALA A 99 -1.83 -15.04 10.07
C ALA A 99 -3.16 -15.75 9.78
N ASN A 100 -4.27 -15.17 10.23
CA ASN A 100 -5.63 -15.64 9.93
C ASN A 100 -6.12 -15.19 8.55
N SER A 101 -5.32 -14.43 7.83
CA SER A 101 -5.62 -13.82 6.54
C SER A 101 -4.36 -13.84 5.68
N ASP A 102 -4.53 -13.81 4.39
CA ASP A 102 -3.49 -13.60 3.38
C ASP A 102 -3.00 -12.14 3.31
N ARG A 103 -3.47 -11.28 4.23
CA ARG A 103 -3.15 -9.86 4.27
C ARG A 103 -2.78 -9.39 5.67
N LEU A 104 -1.82 -8.48 5.73
CA LEU A 104 -1.35 -7.81 6.93
C LEU A 104 -1.47 -6.29 6.75
N ALA A 105 -2.13 -5.63 7.70
CA ALA A 105 -2.14 -4.17 7.76
C ALA A 105 -0.83 -3.66 8.39
N VAL A 106 -0.14 -2.78 7.70
CA VAL A 106 1.11 -2.17 8.12
C VAL A 106 1.00 -0.65 8.07
N ALA A 107 1.77 0.04 8.91
CA ALA A 107 1.82 1.49 8.93
C ALA A 107 3.27 1.95 9.06
N ALA A 108 3.64 2.95 8.29
CA ALA A 108 4.95 3.59 8.42
C ALA A 108 4.98 4.51 9.65
N LYS A 109 6.16 4.65 10.23
CA LYS A 109 6.43 5.57 11.34
C LYS A 109 7.46 6.60 10.90
N TYR A 110 7.21 7.84 11.27
CA TYR A 110 8.18 8.92 11.10
C TYR A 110 9.11 9.02 12.32
N PRO A 111 10.30 9.58 12.15
CA PRO A 111 11.23 9.80 13.27
C PRO A 111 10.61 10.55 14.45
N GLU A 112 9.69 11.50 14.18
CA GLU A 112 8.99 12.30 15.19
C GLU A 112 7.85 11.52 15.89
N GLY A 113 7.69 10.23 15.61
CA GLY A 113 6.67 9.37 16.21
C GLY A 113 5.29 9.44 15.57
N LYS A 114 5.08 10.27 14.55
CA LYS A 114 3.86 10.24 13.75
C LYS A 114 3.76 8.90 13.01
N SER A 115 2.57 8.31 12.94
CA SER A 115 2.33 7.13 12.12
C SER A 115 1.42 7.46 10.95
N SER A 116 1.70 6.86 9.81
CA SER A 116 0.86 6.93 8.62
C SER A 116 -0.55 6.35 8.87
N GLY A 117 -1.41 6.44 7.86
CA GLY A 117 -2.51 5.50 7.70
C GLY A 117 -2.00 4.07 7.52
N MET A 118 -2.90 3.10 7.50
CA MET A 118 -2.55 1.71 7.22
C MET A 118 -2.49 1.48 5.71
N ALA A 119 -1.50 0.69 5.28
CA ALA A 119 -1.46 0.04 3.98
C ALA A 119 -1.60 -1.47 4.19
N THR A 120 -1.95 -2.20 3.15
CA THR A 120 -2.11 -3.66 3.22
C THR A 120 -1.02 -4.31 2.39
N MET A 121 -0.34 -5.30 2.95
CA MET A 121 0.59 -6.18 2.25
C MET A 121 0.07 -7.62 2.21
N ALA A 122 0.41 -8.36 1.17
CA ALA A 122 0.15 -9.80 1.10
C ALA A 122 1.07 -10.55 2.07
N VAL A 123 0.60 -11.66 2.66
CA VAL A 123 1.42 -12.54 3.48
C VAL A 123 1.19 -14.00 3.11
N SER A 124 2.28 -14.74 2.99
CA SER A 124 2.25 -16.17 2.66
C SER A 124 3.47 -16.90 3.24
N GLU A 125 3.52 -18.20 3.07
CA GLU A 125 4.70 -19.02 3.38
C GLU A 125 5.80 -18.94 2.32
N LEU A 126 5.51 -18.34 1.17
CA LEU A 126 6.45 -18.24 0.05
C LEU A 126 7.61 -17.29 0.37
N PRO A 127 8.82 -17.58 -0.11
CA PRO A 127 9.90 -16.61 -0.15
C PRO A 127 9.49 -15.42 -1.02
N GLU A 128 9.84 -14.22 -0.59
CA GLU A 128 9.68 -13.00 -1.38
C GLU A 128 10.96 -12.73 -2.17
N GLU A 129 10.82 -12.61 -3.48
CA GLU A 129 11.89 -12.21 -4.39
C GLU A 129 11.59 -10.80 -4.90
N VAL A 130 12.62 -10.00 -5.08
CA VAL A 130 12.52 -8.66 -5.67
C VAL A 130 13.23 -8.69 -7.01
N GLU A 131 12.62 -8.08 -8.01
CA GLU A 131 13.21 -7.96 -9.34
C GLU A 131 14.60 -7.32 -9.30
N GLN A 132 15.39 -7.63 -10.31
CA GLN A 132 16.70 -7.03 -10.51
C GLN A 132 16.74 -6.31 -11.85
N GLU A 133 16.75 -5.01 -11.79
CA GLU A 133 16.82 -4.17 -12.97
C GLU A 133 18.25 -3.96 -13.49
N PRO A 134 18.44 -3.79 -14.81
CA PRO A 134 17.40 -3.79 -15.85
C PRO A 134 16.98 -5.20 -16.25
N ASN A 135 15.67 -5.45 -16.36
CA ASN A 135 15.10 -6.74 -16.78
C ASN A 135 14.10 -6.62 -17.95
N ASP A 136 14.14 -5.53 -18.71
CA ASP A 136 13.27 -5.20 -19.86
C ASP A 136 13.42 -6.14 -21.07
N GLU A 137 14.33 -7.08 -21.03
CA GLU A 137 14.61 -7.99 -22.15
C GLU A 137 14.73 -9.43 -21.66
N GLN A 138 14.29 -10.40 -22.45
CA GLN A 138 14.40 -11.82 -22.11
C GLN A 138 15.84 -12.25 -21.73
N SER A 139 16.86 -11.64 -22.37
CA SER A 139 18.27 -11.92 -22.08
C SER A 139 18.75 -11.40 -20.72
N LYS A 140 17.98 -10.49 -20.12
CA LYS A 140 18.26 -9.86 -18.82
C LYS A 140 17.25 -10.27 -17.73
N ALA A 141 16.40 -11.27 -18.03
CA ALA A 141 15.37 -11.71 -17.12
C ALA A 141 15.90 -11.98 -15.71
N THR A 142 15.21 -11.45 -14.73
CA THR A 142 15.46 -11.75 -13.29
C THR A 142 15.27 -13.24 -13.06
N ARG A 143 16.27 -13.92 -12.51
CA ARG A 143 16.19 -15.35 -12.18
C ARG A 143 15.55 -15.53 -10.82
N VAL A 144 14.51 -16.34 -10.77
CA VAL A 144 13.77 -16.66 -9.54
C VAL A 144 13.78 -18.15 -9.27
N THR A 145 13.70 -18.51 -7.99
CA THR A 145 13.66 -19.91 -7.55
C THR A 145 12.26 -20.24 -7.05
N MET A 146 11.58 -21.12 -7.76
CA MET A 146 10.23 -21.56 -7.38
C MET A 146 10.23 -22.56 -6.20
N PRO A 147 9.19 -22.54 -5.34
CA PRO A 147 8.09 -21.59 -5.33
C PRO A 147 8.49 -20.28 -4.66
N CYS A 148 8.06 -19.15 -5.21
CA CYS A 148 8.31 -17.81 -4.67
C CYS A 148 7.15 -16.86 -5.01
N ALA A 149 7.09 -15.74 -4.31
CA ALA A 149 6.33 -14.55 -4.70
C ALA A 149 7.33 -13.51 -5.23
N VAL A 150 7.01 -12.88 -6.35
CA VAL A 150 7.90 -11.90 -6.99
C VAL A 150 7.30 -10.51 -6.83
N ASN A 151 8.13 -9.57 -6.44
CA ASN A 151 7.80 -8.16 -6.32
C ASN A 151 8.58 -7.37 -7.36
N GLY A 152 7.88 -6.60 -8.16
CA GLY A 152 8.43 -5.75 -9.21
C GLY A 152 7.80 -4.36 -9.21
N PHE A 153 8.36 -3.47 -10.01
CA PHE A 153 7.90 -2.10 -10.17
C PHE A 153 8.04 -1.66 -11.63
N LEU A 154 6.93 -1.42 -12.31
CA LEU A 154 6.91 -0.86 -13.66
C LEU A 154 7.37 0.60 -13.60
N GLN A 155 8.62 0.89 -13.99
CA GLN A 155 9.29 2.17 -13.74
C GLN A 155 8.99 3.23 -14.78
N LYS A 156 8.53 2.83 -15.98
CA LYS A 156 8.30 3.72 -17.11
C LYS A 156 7.09 3.29 -17.94
N GLU A 157 6.66 4.15 -18.81
CA GLU A 157 5.62 3.82 -19.79
C GLU A 157 6.10 2.69 -20.74
N ASN A 158 5.25 1.68 -20.95
CA ASN A 158 5.54 0.46 -21.72
C ASN A 158 6.68 -0.41 -21.14
N ASP A 159 6.92 -0.34 -19.86
CA ASP A 159 7.83 -1.21 -19.15
C ASP A 159 7.40 -2.67 -19.23
N GLN A 160 8.39 -3.58 -19.33
CA GLN A 160 8.16 -5.02 -19.43
C GLN A 160 9.20 -5.75 -18.59
N ASP A 161 8.76 -6.43 -17.55
CA ASP A 161 9.61 -7.20 -16.67
C ASP A 161 9.65 -8.66 -17.08
N TYR A 162 10.87 -9.19 -17.25
CA TYR A 162 11.09 -10.58 -17.60
C TYR A 162 11.64 -11.35 -16.40
N PHE A 163 11.00 -12.50 -16.13
CA PHE A 163 11.45 -13.43 -15.08
C PHE A 163 11.76 -14.80 -15.68
N GLN A 164 12.86 -15.42 -15.22
CA GLN A 164 13.28 -16.73 -15.65
C GLN A 164 13.26 -17.71 -14.48
N PHE A 165 12.61 -18.83 -14.65
CA PHE A 165 12.59 -19.94 -13.69
C PHE A 165 12.83 -21.28 -14.37
N VAL A 166 13.15 -22.31 -13.57
CA VAL A 166 13.34 -23.69 -14.06
C VAL A 166 12.13 -24.51 -13.62
N ALA A 167 11.54 -25.23 -14.57
CA ALA A 167 10.47 -26.17 -14.31
C ALA A 167 10.84 -27.56 -14.87
N THR A 168 10.42 -28.61 -14.18
CA THR A 168 10.57 -30.00 -14.62
C THR A 168 9.32 -30.48 -15.34
N LYS A 169 9.49 -31.43 -16.26
CA LYS A 169 8.36 -31.98 -17.00
C LYS A 169 7.31 -32.58 -16.06
N GLY A 170 6.11 -32.06 -16.12
CA GLY A 170 4.95 -32.51 -15.32
C GLY A 170 4.66 -31.62 -14.11
N GLU A 171 5.51 -30.64 -13.79
CA GLU A 171 5.15 -29.60 -12.82
C GLU A 171 3.99 -28.76 -13.33
N ARG A 172 3.15 -28.33 -12.39
CA ARG A 172 2.08 -27.35 -12.64
C ARG A 172 2.55 -26.02 -12.11
N LEU A 173 2.36 -25.01 -12.94
CA LEU A 173 2.70 -23.62 -12.67
C LEU A 173 1.44 -22.82 -12.43
#